data_a3be4d43fa4523bc02bfa7ab57949a9e
#
_entry.id   a3be4d43fa4523bc02bfa7ab57949a9e
#
_cell.length_a   1.000
_cell.length_b   1.000
_cell.length_c   1.000
_cell.angle_alpha   90.00
_cell.angle_beta   90.00
_cell.angle_gamma   90.00
#
_symmetry.space_group_name_H-M   'P 1'
#
loop_
_entity.id
_entity.type
_entity.pdbx_description
1 polymer ?
#
loop_
_entity_poly.entity_id
_entity_poly.type
_entity_poly.pdbx_seq_one_letter_code
_entity_poly.pdbx_strand_id
1 'polypeptide(L)'
;LSKGKFNNYLKSEGEFIDKFRQIRSINAKLKNKAFSEVKNDPGAHFHVVSGEERDIVTNCVGHSLSNFDESCNVSNFIEQLLGNETIYQIGLEKGVRVIGTYNEGTFRVYLIDYHHRLYYDQRRNTHGEKELNFCKMKSDIT
;
A
#
# COMPACT_ATOMS: atom_id res chain seq x y z
N LEU A 1 -9.42 2.34 -13.34
CA LEU A 1 -9.92 2.13 -11.98
C LEU A 1 -11.43 2.20 -11.83
N SER A 2 -12.15 2.35 -12.90
CA SER A 2 -13.61 2.43 -12.80
C SER A 2 -14.29 1.09 -12.52
N LYS A 3 -13.57 -0.02 -12.49
CA LYS A 3 -14.17 -1.36 -12.48
C LYS A 3 -14.04 -2.15 -11.18
N GLY A 4 -13.44 -1.61 -10.16
CA GLY A 4 -13.40 -2.23 -8.84
C GLY A 4 -12.77 -1.26 -7.85
N LYS A 5 -13.44 -0.97 -6.76
CA LYS A 5 -12.83 -0.19 -5.68
C LYS A 5 -11.72 -1.03 -5.07
N PHE A 6 -10.50 -0.49 -5.03
CA PHE A 6 -9.43 -1.11 -4.28
C PHE A 6 -9.85 -1.31 -2.83
N ASN A 7 -9.62 -2.49 -2.32
CA ASN A 7 -9.77 -2.79 -0.90
C ASN A 7 -8.66 -3.73 -0.46
N ASN A 8 -8.35 -3.72 0.82
CA ASN A 8 -7.37 -4.60 1.44
C ASN A 8 -8.04 -5.79 2.14
N TYR A 9 -9.15 -6.28 1.64
CA TYR A 9 -9.79 -7.46 2.19
C TYR A 9 -8.94 -8.70 1.96
N LEU A 10 -9.00 -9.58 2.91
CA LEU A 10 -8.24 -10.81 3.01
C LEU A 10 -9.19 -12.01 2.97
N LYS A 11 -8.64 -13.20 2.86
CA LYS A 11 -9.45 -14.44 2.88
C LYS A 11 -9.92 -14.79 4.28
N SER A 12 -9.06 -14.54 5.29
CA SER A 12 -9.29 -14.98 6.67
C SER A 12 -8.40 -14.20 7.64
N GLU A 13 -8.66 -14.39 8.93
CA GLU A 13 -7.78 -13.90 10.00
C GLU A 13 -6.37 -14.52 9.93
N GLY A 14 -6.28 -15.80 9.57
CA GLY A 14 -4.98 -16.47 9.39
C GLY A 14 -4.14 -15.80 8.30
N GLU A 15 -4.76 -15.44 7.19
CA GLU A 15 -4.07 -14.68 6.15
C GLU A 15 -3.65 -13.29 6.63
N PHE A 16 -4.47 -12.61 7.43
CA PHE A 16 -4.09 -11.33 8.04
C PHE A 16 -2.81 -11.47 8.86
N ILE A 17 -2.70 -12.49 9.69
CA ILE A 17 -1.52 -12.76 10.50
C ILE A 17 -0.28 -12.99 9.61
N ASP A 18 -0.43 -13.76 8.54
CA ASP A 18 0.67 -14.04 7.61
C ASP A 18 1.14 -12.76 6.88
N LYS A 19 0.21 -11.92 6.44
CA LYS A 19 0.54 -10.64 5.80
C LYS A 19 1.20 -9.68 6.79
N PHE A 20 0.74 -9.65 8.04
CA PHE A 20 1.37 -8.85 9.08
C PHE A 20 2.82 -9.29 9.36
N ARG A 21 3.08 -10.60 9.37
CA ARG A 21 4.46 -11.14 9.47
C ARG A 21 5.33 -10.69 8.29
N GLN A 22 4.78 -10.65 7.08
CA GLN A 22 5.48 -10.15 5.90
C GLN A 22 5.85 -8.66 6.04
N ILE A 23 4.95 -7.83 6.55
CA ILE A 23 5.21 -6.41 6.84
C ILE A 23 6.35 -6.28 7.85
N ARG A 24 6.33 -7.07 8.92
CA ARG A 24 7.41 -7.09 9.91
C ARG A 24 8.74 -7.52 9.29
N SER A 25 8.71 -8.48 8.38
CA SER A 25 9.91 -8.92 7.65
C SER A 25 10.48 -7.82 6.76
N ILE A 26 9.62 -7.07 6.06
CA ILE A 26 10.04 -5.89 5.28
C ILE A 26 10.70 -4.88 6.20
N ASN A 27 10.06 -4.53 7.30
CA ASN A 27 10.60 -3.58 8.26
C ASN A 27 11.97 -4.01 8.83
N ALA A 28 12.12 -5.28 9.17
CA ALA A 28 13.37 -5.84 9.66
C ALA A 28 14.51 -5.76 8.62
N LYS A 29 14.17 -5.99 7.35
CA LYS A 29 15.14 -5.85 6.24
C LYS A 29 15.56 -4.40 6.02
N LEU A 30 14.66 -3.46 6.20
CA LEU A 30 14.91 -2.04 5.93
C LEU A 30 15.59 -1.32 7.09
N LYS A 31 15.37 -1.75 8.32
CA LYS A 31 15.73 -1.06 9.55
C LYS A 31 17.22 -0.63 9.64
N ASN A 32 18.12 -1.40 9.05
CA ASN A 32 19.58 -1.17 9.16
C ASN A 32 20.22 -0.92 7.79
N LYS A 33 19.44 -0.63 6.76
CA LYS A 33 19.94 -0.36 5.41
C LYS A 33 19.83 1.11 5.06
N ALA A 34 20.84 1.65 4.40
CA ALA A 34 20.71 2.94 3.74
C ALA A 34 19.67 2.86 2.61
N PHE A 35 19.00 3.95 2.33
CA PHE A 35 17.96 3.98 1.28
C PHE A 35 18.51 3.60 -0.10
N SER A 36 19.77 3.98 -0.39
CA SER A 36 20.47 3.56 -1.61
C SER A 36 20.65 2.05 -1.71
N GLU A 37 20.89 1.36 -0.59
CA GLU A 37 21.00 -0.10 -0.55
C GLU A 37 19.65 -0.77 -0.83
N VAL A 38 18.57 -0.21 -0.30
CA VAL A 38 17.21 -0.70 -0.56
C VAL A 38 16.85 -0.56 -2.04
N LYS A 39 17.18 0.57 -2.66
CA LYS A 39 16.97 0.82 -4.08
C LYS A 39 17.63 -0.23 -4.98
N ASN A 40 18.78 -0.70 -4.60
CA ASN A 40 19.61 -1.62 -5.37
C ASN A 40 19.42 -3.09 -4.98
N ASP A 41 18.59 -3.37 -3.98
CA ASP A 41 18.29 -4.73 -3.54
C ASP A 41 17.21 -5.36 -4.44
N PRO A 42 17.55 -6.38 -5.26
CA PRO A 42 16.57 -7.06 -6.10
C PRO A 42 15.40 -7.66 -5.29
N GLY A 43 15.67 -8.09 -4.06
CA GLY A 43 14.67 -8.67 -3.16
C GLY A 43 13.68 -7.65 -2.57
N ALA A 44 13.97 -6.36 -2.67
CA ALA A 44 13.09 -5.30 -2.20
C ALA A 44 12.00 -4.91 -3.20
N HIS A 45 12.07 -5.38 -4.44
CA HIS A 45 11.12 -5.02 -5.51
C HIS A 45 10.81 -3.51 -5.55
N PHE A 46 11.86 -2.73 -5.41
CA PHE A 46 11.79 -1.28 -5.33
C PHE A 46 11.47 -0.66 -6.69
N HIS A 47 10.49 0.24 -6.73
CA HIS A 47 10.33 1.13 -7.86
C HIS A 47 9.71 2.48 -7.47
N VAL A 48 9.92 3.47 -8.33
CA VAL A 48 9.28 4.77 -8.23
C VAL A 48 7.86 4.66 -8.77
N VAL A 49 6.90 5.15 -8.01
CA VAL A 49 5.50 5.25 -8.41
C VAL A 49 5.29 6.58 -9.11
N SER A 50 5.02 6.56 -10.41
CA SER A 50 4.90 7.76 -11.23
C SER A 50 3.72 7.69 -12.20
N GLY A 51 3.40 8.82 -12.84
CA GLY A 51 2.35 8.90 -13.84
C GLY A 51 1.00 8.41 -13.31
N GLU A 52 0.34 7.55 -14.07
CA GLU A 52 -0.97 7.01 -13.75
C GLU A 52 -0.98 6.21 -12.42
N GLU A 53 0.08 5.48 -12.13
CA GLU A 53 0.20 4.77 -10.86
C GLU A 53 0.20 5.73 -9.66
N ARG A 54 0.86 6.88 -9.79
CA ARG A 54 0.85 7.92 -8.76
C ARG A 54 -0.56 8.46 -8.53
N ASP A 55 -1.32 8.70 -9.59
CA ASP A 55 -2.71 9.15 -9.50
C ASP A 55 -3.59 8.12 -8.77
N ILE A 56 -3.37 6.85 -9.04
CA ILE A 56 -4.05 5.74 -8.35
C ILE A 56 -3.77 5.77 -6.86
N VAL A 57 -2.51 5.89 -6.47
CA VAL A 57 -2.10 5.94 -5.06
C VAL A 57 -2.72 7.15 -4.35
N THR A 58 -2.58 8.34 -4.94
CA THR A 58 -3.13 9.56 -4.34
C THR A 58 -4.65 9.52 -4.18
N ASN A 59 -5.35 8.97 -5.17
CA ASN A 59 -6.79 8.78 -5.10
C ASN A 59 -7.20 7.77 -4.01
N CYS A 60 -6.46 6.68 -3.85
CA CYS A 60 -6.73 5.70 -2.79
C CYS A 60 -6.50 6.30 -1.39
N VAL A 61 -5.43 7.03 -1.20
CA VAL A 61 -5.14 7.71 0.06
C VAL A 61 -6.20 8.76 0.37
N GLY A 62 -6.56 9.58 -0.62
CA GLY A 62 -7.60 10.60 -0.48
C GLY A 62 -8.97 10.02 -0.14
N HIS A 63 -9.35 8.93 -0.79
CA HIS A 63 -10.61 8.24 -0.49
C HIS A 63 -10.63 7.64 0.93
N SER A 64 -9.52 7.07 1.37
CA SER A 64 -9.40 6.54 2.74
C SER A 64 -9.54 7.63 3.79
N LEU A 65 -8.92 8.78 3.55
CA LEU A 65 -9.00 9.93 4.45
C LEU A 65 -10.42 10.52 4.52
N SER A 66 -11.10 10.66 3.39
CA SER A 66 -12.47 11.18 3.36
C SER A 66 -13.46 10.26 4.08
N ASN A 67 -13.22 8.96 4.07
CA ASN A 67 -14.02 8.00 4.82
C ASN A 67 -13.74 8.00 6.32
N PHE A 68 -12.55 8.44 6.72
CA PHE A 68 -12.15 8.50 8.12
C PHE A 68 -12.61 9.80 8.79
N ASP A 69 -12.50 10.92 8.09
CA ASP A 69 -12.86 12.24 8.59
C ASP A 69 -13.50 13.07 7.46
N GLU A 70 -14.83 13.20 7.49
CA GLU A 70 -15.59 13.95 6.50
C GLU A 70 -15.26 15.47 6.51
N SER A 71 -14.71 15.97 7.62
CA SER A 71 -14.28 17.36 7.74
C SER A 71 -12.92 17.62 7.10
N CYS A 72 -12.17 16.59 6.76
CA CYS A 72 -10.84 16.70 6.18
C CYS A 72 -10.91 17.28 4.76
N ASN A 73 -10.17 18.35 4.53
CA ASN A 73 -9.91 18.83 3.17
C ASN A 73 -8.89 17.92 2.50
N VAL A 74 -9.39 16.89 1.83
CA VAL A 74 -8.57 15.84 1.21
C VAL A 74 -7.58 16.41 0.20
N SER A 75 -8.01 17.36 -0.65
CA SER A 75 -7.13 17.96 -1.65
C SER A 75 -5.95 18.67 -1.02
N ASN A 76 -6.21 19.48 0.01
CA ASN A 76 -5.16 20.18 0.75
C ASN A 76 -4.22 19.21 1.47
N PHE A 77 -4.78 18.16 2.07
CA PHE A 77 -4.00 17.12 2.75
C PHE A 77 -3.07 16.37 1.79
N ILE A 78 -3.59 15.97 0.63
CA ILE A 78 -2.80 15.31 -0.44
C ILE A 78 -1.68 16.24 -0.92
N GLU A 79 -2.00 17.51 -1.16
CA GLU A 79 -1.01 18.50 -1.58
C GLU A 79 0.09 18.73 -0.54
N GLN A 80 -0.28 18.80 0.73
CA GLN A 80 0.67 19.00 1.82
C GLN A 80 1.53 17.76 2.10
N LEU A 81 0.93 16.57 2.09
CA LEU A 81 1.64 15.34 2.45
C LEU A 81 2.39 14.69 1.30
N LEU A 82 1.79 14.67 0.14
CA LEU A 82 2.36 14.01 -1.02
C LEU A 82 2.98 14.99 -2.02
N GLY A 83 2.50 16.23 -2.07
CA GLY A 83 3.01 17.36 -2.84
C GLY A 83 3.91 16.98 -4.03
N ASN A 84 5.14 17.46 -4.01
CA ASN A 84 6.18 17.12 -4.97
C ASN A 84 7.07 15.96 -4.54
N GLU A 85 6.75 15.28 -3.44
CA GLU A 85 7.53 14.15 -2.96
C GLU A 85 7.42 12.97 -3.92
N THR A 86 8.53 12.25 -4.09
CA THR A 86 8.55 11.01 -4.85
C THR A 86 7.91 9.90 -4.04
N ILE A 87 6.97 9.19 -4.66
CA ILE A 87 6.34 8.02 -4.06
C ILE A 87 7.12 6.77 -4.50
N TYR A 88 7.37 5.88 -3.55
CA TYR A 88 8.10 4.63 -3.77
C TYR A 88 7.24 3.44 -3.36
N GLN A 89 7.46 2.33 -4.05
CA GLN A 89 6.92 1.03 -3.67
C GLN A 89 8.07 0.10 -3.28
N ILE A 90 7.90 -0.60 -2.18
CA ILE A 90 8.85 -1.60 -1.67
C ILE A 90 8.06 -2.86 -1.32
N GLY A 91 8.63 -4.04 -1.54
CA GLY A 91 7.91 -5.25 -1.20
C GLY A 91 8.76 -6.51 -1.22
N LEU A 92 8.08 -7.63 -1.06
CA LEU A 92 8.63 -8.97 -1.19
C LEU A 92 8.12 -9.61 -2.48
N GLU A 93 8.87 -10.57 -3.01
CA GLU A 93 8.41 -11.37 -4.13
C GLU A 93 7.10 -12.08 -3.75
N LYS A 94 6.08 -11.97 -4.62
CA LYS A 94 4.74 -12.55 -4.40
C LYS A 94 4.07 -12.15 -3.08
N GLY A 95 4.54 -11.08 -2.47
CA GLY A 95 4.10 -10.67 -1.14
C GLY A 95 3.49 -9.27 -1.10
N VAL A 96 3.42 -8.78 0.12
CA VAL A 96 2.92 -7.44 0.45
C VAL A 96 3.76 -6.37 -0.25
N ARG A 97 3.09 -5.28 -0.66
CA ARG A 97 3.72 -4.03 -1.10
C ARG A 97 3.42 -2.93 -0.09
N VAL A 98 4.44 -2.18 0.26
CA VAL A 98 4.30 -0.94 1.03
C VAL A 98 4.62 0.24 0.14
N ILE A 99 3.78 1.25 0.17
CA ILE A 99 3.85 2.42 -0.68
C ILE A 99 3.94 3.65 0.20
N GLY A 100 4.90 4.50 -0.07
CA GLY A 100 5.15 5.67 0.76
C GLY A 100 6.19 6.60 0.18
N THR A 101 6.61 7.56 1.00
CA THR A 101 7.63 8.55 0.70
C THR A 101 8.84 8.38 1.60
N TYR A 102 10.01 8.81 1.13
CA TYR A 102 11.22 8.83 1.91
C TYR A 102 11.72 10.26 2.07
N ASN A 103 11.89 10.69 3.30
CA ASN A 103 12.42 12.00 3.61
C ASN A 103 13.23 11.96 4.90
N GLU A 104 14.38 12.61 4.91
CA GLU A 104 15.25 12.78 6.08
C GLU A 104 15.50 11.48 6.89
N GLY A 105 15.82 10.41 6.19
CA GLY A 105 16.13 9.13 6.82
C GLY A 105 14.91 8.30 7.22
N THR A 106 13.70 8.77 6.94
CA THR A 106 12.45 8.11 7.32
C THR A 106 11.63 7.71 6.09
N PHE A 107 11.25 6.45 6.00
CA PHE A 107 10.26 5.97 5.04
C PHE A 107 8.87 5.99 5.68
N ARG A 108 8.00 6.83 5.14
CA ARG A 108 6.63 6.99 5.64
C ARG A 108 5.67 6.20 4.76
N VAL A 109 5.03 5.20 5.34
CA VAL A 109 4.07 4.34 4.65
C VAL A 109 2.69 5.01 4.65
N TYR A 110 2.09 5.14 3.47
CA TYR A 110 0.72 5.64 3.28
C TYR A 110 -0.26 4.55 2.90
N LEU A 111 0.21 3.51 2.22
CA LEU A 111 -0.64 2.46 1.71
C LEU A 111 0.07 1.11 1.79
N ILE A 112 -0.68 0.08 2.13
CA ILE A 112 -0.23 -1.31 2.09
C ILE A 112 -1.13 -2.07 1.13
N ASP A 113 -0.53 -2.73 0.15
CA ASP A 113 -1.23 -3.59 -0.79
C ASP A 113 -0.89 -5.06 -0.48
N TYR A 114 -1.82 -5.76 0.14
CA TYR A 114 -1.61 -7.13 0.61
C TYR A 114 -1.49 -8.14 -0.53
N HIS A 115 -2.14 -7.89 -1.65
CA HIS A 115 -2.25 -8.85 -2.75
C HIS A 115 -1.72 -8.32 -4.08
N HIS A 116 -1.00 -7.19 -4.06
CA HIS A 116 -0.52 -6.54 -5.28
C HIS A 116 -1.65 -6.22 -6.27
N ARG A 117 -2.75 -5.66 -5.75
CA ARG A 117 -3.98 -5.40 -6.51
C ARG A 117 -4.30 -3.92 -6.69
N LEU A 118 -3.45 -3.05 -6.19
CA LEU A 118 -3.66 -1.61 -6.28
C LEU A 118 -3.75 -1.15 -7.74
N TYR A 119 -2.86 -1.68 -8.58
CA TYR A 119 -2.89 -1.41 -10.01
C TYR A 119 -3.67 -2.51 -10.72
N TYR A 120 -4.65 -2.09 -11.54
CA TYR A 120 -5.48 -3.06 -12.25
C TYR A 120 -4.62 -3.88 -13.22
N ASP A 121 -4.58 -5.18 -12.98
CA ASP A 121 -4.03 -6.17 -13.89
C ASP A 121 -5.09 -7.25 -14.11
N GLN A 122 -5.59 -7.35 -15.34
CA GLN A 122 -6.64 -8.29 -15.69
C GLN A 122 -6.29 -9.74 -15.36
N ARG A 123 -5.01 -10.10 -15.42
CA ARG A 123 -4.54 -11.45 -15.11
C ARG A 123 -4.55 -11.74 -13.60
N ARG A 124 -4.31 -10.72 -12.79
CA ARG A 124 -4.21 -10.85 -11.32
C ARG A 124 -5.53 -10.63 -10.62
N ASN A 125 -6.39 -9.77 -11.18
CA ASN A 125 -7.58 -9.28 -10.48
C ASN A 125 -8.85 -10.06 -10.83
N THR A 126 -8.83 -10.96 -11.82
CA THR A 126 -9.98 -11.78 -12.20
C THR A 126 -10.18 -13.03 -11.34
N HIS A 127 -9.14 -13.47 -10.65
CA HIS A 127 -9.20 -14.65 -9.79
C HIS A 127 -9.19 -14.25 -8.31
N GLY A 128 -10.18 -14.70 -7.54
CA GLY A 128 -10.17 -14.62 -6.09
C GLY A 128 -10.88 -13.42 -5.45
N GLU A 129 -11.55 -12.55 -6.20
CA GLU A 129 -12.31 -11.43 -5.59
C GLU A 129 -13.38 -11.88 -4.62
N LYS A 130 -14.05 -12.99 -4.91
CA LYS A 130 -15.10 -13.57 -4.07
C LYS A 130 -14.56 -14.14 -2.75
N GLU A 131 -13.29 -14.48 -2.69
CA GLU A 131 -12.64 -15.03 -1.51
C GLU A 131 -12.08 -13.95 -0.58
N LEU A 132 -11.90 -12.72 -1.07
CA LEU A 132 -11.33 -11.60 -0.32
C LEU A 132 -12.47 -10.81 0.37
N ASN A 133 -12.99 -11.34 1.43
CA ASN A 133 -14.12 -10.77 2.17
C ASN A 133 -13.83 -10.48 3.65
N PHE A 134 -12.67 -10.88 4.16
CA PHE A 134 -12.27 -10.63 5.54
C PHE A 134 -11.67 -9.24 5.71
N CYS A 135 -12.22 -8.47 6.66
CA CYS A 135 -11.67 -7.20 7.09
C CYS A 135 -11.54 -7.20 8.61
N LYS A 136 -10.31 -7.15 9.13
CA LYS A 136 -10.05 -7.21 10.59
C LYS A 136 -10.78 -6.09 11.33
N MET A 137 -10.76 -4.88 10.79
CA MET A 137 -11.45 -3.73 11.40
C MET A 137 -12.95 -3.93 11.55
N LYS A 138 -13.59 -4.67 10.64
CA LYS A 138 -15.02 -4.98 10.73
C LYS A 138 -15.31 -6.13 11.69
N SER A 139 -14.40 -7.08 11.81
CA SER A 139 -14.59 -8.23 12.71
C SER A 139 -14.52 -7.84 14.20
N ASP A 140 -13.80 -6.78 14.51
CA ASP A 140 -13.63 -6.31 15.89
C ASP A 140 -14.80 -5.41 16.37
N ILE A 141 -15.70 -5.00 15.46
CA ILE A 141 -16.87 -4.17 15.78
C ILE A 141 -18.12 -5.02 16.06
N THR A 142 -18.11 -6.25 15.67
CA THR A 142 -19.21 -7.21 15.94
C THR A 142 -18.92 -8.08 17.13
#